data_b9e0fecc1b8468bffbdacf46407a47ad
#
_entry.id   b9e0fecc1b8468bffbdacf46407a47ad
#
_cell.length_a   1.000
_cell.length_b   1.000
_cell.length_c   1.000
_cell.angle_alpha   90.00
_cell.angle_beta   90.00
_cell.angle_gamma   90.00
#
_symmetry.space_group_name_H-M   'P 1'
#
loop_
_entity.id
_entity.type
_entity.pdbx_description
1 polymer ?
#
loop_
_entity_poly.entity_id
_entity_poly.type
_entity_poly.pdbx_seq_one_letter_code
_entity_poly.pdbx_strand_id
1 'polypeptide(L)'
;LPLIGGHEGAGVVVAMGSEVKNWKIGDFAGIKWLNGSCMSCEFCMQGAEPNCPMADLSGYTHDGSFAQYATADAVQAARIRQTTKLDEVAPILCAGVTVYKALKTADLRPGQWVAISGAGGGLGSLAIQYAKAMGLRVLAIDGGDDKAKLCTDLGAEVFVDFTKSKDIIKDVVAATNGGPHGVINVSVSERAISQSTE
;
A
#
# COMPACT_ATOMS: atom_id res chain seq x y z
N LEU A 1 26.81 3.35 4.76
CA LEU A 1 26.22 4.53 5.42
C LEU A 1 27.22 5.66 5.46
N PRO A 2 26.83 6.90 5.16
CA PRO A 2 25.46 7.43 5.28
C PRO A 2 24.54 7.03 4.12
N LEU A 3 23.23 6.95 4.39
CA LEU A 3 22.18 6.67 3.42
C LEU A 3 20.98 7.60 3.72
N ILE A 4 20.40 8.20 2.69
CA ILE A 4 19.16 8.98 2.79
C ILE A 4 17.99 8.01 2.71
N GLY A 5 17.13 7.99 3.73
CA GLY A 5 15.92 7.16 3.76
C GLY A 5 14.80 7.70 2.87
N GLY A 6 13.68 6.96 2.84
CA GLY A 6 12.42 7.36 2.18
C GLY A 6 12.22 6.73 0.80
N HIS A 7 10.97 6.29 0.57
CA HIS A 7 10.54 5.66 -0.70
C HIS A 7 9.08 6.01 -1.07
N GLU A 8 8.59 7.14 -0.59
CA GLU A 8 7.28 7.70 -0.93
C GLU A 8 7.46 9.16 -1.40
N GLY A 9 8.45 9.38 -2.25
CA GLY A 9 8.77 10.72 -2.75
C GLY A 9 7.89 11.11 -3.93
N ALA A 10 7.20 12.24 -3.85
CA ALA A 10 6.48 12.83 -4.97
C ALA A 10 7.08 14.21 -5.27
N GLY A 11 7.43 14.45 -6.52
CA GLY A 11 8.14 15.67 -6.89
C GLY A 11 8.07 16.01 -8.37
N VAL A 12 8.92 16.93 -8.78
CA VAL A 12 8.98 17.47 -10.12
C VAL A 12 10.35 17.14 -10.74
N VAL A 13 10.34 16.66 -11.96
CA VAL A 13 11.57 16.39 -12.71
C VAL A 13 12.27 17.71 -13.02
N VAL A 14 13.46 17.91 -12.49
CA VAL A 14 14.28 19.14 -12.67
C VAL A 14 15.53 18.90 -13.52
N ALA A 15 15.97 17.64 -13.62
CA ALA A 15 17.09 17.24 -14.46
C ALA A 15 16.90 15.81 -14.97
N MET A 16 17.53 15.47 -16.09
CA MET A 16 17.49 14.14 -16.69
C MET A 16 18.84 13.78 -17.30
N GLY A 17 19.17 12.49 -17.30
CA GLY A 17 20.30 11.97 -18.08
C GLY A 17 20.05 12.11 -19.59
N SER A 18 21.12 12.16 -20.39
CA SER A 18 21.07 12.34 -21.86
C SER A 18 20.29 11.25 -22.58
N GLU A 19 20.28 10.05 -22.03
CA GLU A 19 19.63 8.88 -22.63
C GLU A 19 18.14 8.73 -22.26
N VAL A 20 17.63 9.52 -21.31
CA VAL A 20 16.22 9.50 -20.92
C VAL A 20 15.37 10.16 -21.98
N LYS A 21 14.45 9.39 -22.58
CA LYS A 21 13.56 9.86 -23.66
C LYS A 21 12.08 9.91 -23.27
N ASN A 22 11.72 9.26 -22.17
CA ASN A 22 10.34 9.10 -21.72
C ASN A 22 9.86 10.12 -20.68
N TRP A 23 10.71 11.09 -20.30
CA TRP A 23 10.41 12.14 -19.33
C TRP A 23 10.70 13.53 -19.90
N LYS A 24 10.15 14.55 -19.27
CA LYS A 24 10.42 15.98 -19.55
C LYS A 24 10.65 16.75 -18.26
N ILE A 25 11.45 17.79 -18.29
CA ILE A 25 11.55 18.76 -17.20
C ILE A 25 10.15 19.34 -16.92
N GLY A 26 9.78 19.37 -15.65
CA GLY A 26 8.45 19.78 -15.18
C GLY A 26 7.44 18.66 -15.03
N ASP A 27 7.72 17.44 -15.52
CA ASP A 27 6.84 16.28 -15.28
C ASP A 27 6.77 15.97 -13.78
N PHE A 28 5.60 15.51 -13.32
CA PHE A 28 5.44 15.02 -11.95
C PHE A 28 5.83 13.55 -11.90
N ALA A 29 6.72 13.22 -10.94
CA ALA A 29 7.30 11.90 -10.78
C ALA A 29 7.25 11.43 -9.33
N GLY A 30 7.09 10.11 -9.15
CA GLY A 30 7.10 9.46 -7.87
C GLY A 30 8.28 8.51 -7.70
N ILE A 31 8.93 8.58 -6.53
CA ILE A 31 9.93 7.62 -6.07
C ILE A 31 9.20 6.59 -5.21
N LYS A 32 9.31 5.33 -5.59
CA LYS A 32 8.72 4.18 -4.87
C LYS A 32 9.81 3.26 -4.33
N TRP A 33 9.43 2.20 -3.62
CA TRP A 33 10.37 1.24 -3.05
C TRP A 33 11.38 0.71 -4.08
N LEU A 34 10.88 0.15 -5.19
CA LEU A 34 11.74 -0.32 -6.28
C LEU A 34 12.26 0.88 -7.08
N ASN A 35 13.57 1.16 -6.98
CA ASN A 35 14.26 2.17 -7.76
C ASN A 35 14.80 1.60 -9.07
N GLY A 36 15.35 0.37 -9.05
CA GLY A 36 15.94 -0.26 -10.23
C GLY A 36 15.83 -1.78 -10.22
N SER A 37 15.95 -2.38 -11.39
CA SER A 37 16.03 -3.83 -11.56
C SER A 37 16.82 -4.18 -12.83
N CYS A 38 17.28 -5.43 -12.99
CA CYS A 38 18.09 -5.82 -14.15
C CYS A 38 17.29 -5.90 -15.48
N MET A 39 15.98 -5.87 -15.43
CA MET A 39 15.05 -5.94 -16.59
C MET A 39 15.21 -7.17 -17.49
N SER A 40 16.02 -8.17 -17.10
CA SER A 40 16.35 -9.33 -17.95
C SER A 40 16.29 -10.69 -17.29
N CYS A 41 16.23 -10.77 -15.94
CA CYS A 41 16.06 -12.04 -15.25
C CYS A 41 14.61 -12.57 -15.36
N GLU A 42 14.40 -13.81 -14.96
CA GLU A 42 13.08 -14.46 -15.01
C GLU A 42 11.99 -13.68 -14.28
N PHE A 43 12.31 -13.08 -13.13
CA PHE A 43 11.36 -12.25 -12.38
C PHE A 43 10.98 -10.97 -13.13
N CYS A 44 11.96 -10.27 -13.68
CA CYS A 44 11.71 -9.06 -14.47
C CYS A 44 10.89 -9.37 -15.73
N MET A 45 11.21 -10.47 -16.42
CA MET A 45 10.50 -10.87 -17.63
C MET A 45 9.05 -11.31 -17.37
N GLN A 46 8.70 -11.62 -16.12
CA GLN A 46 7.33 -11.98 -15.70
C GLN A 46 6.56 -10.80 -15.08
N GLY A 47 7.16 -9.60 -14.98
CA GLY A 47 6.55 -8.45 -14.30
C GLY A 47 6.58 -8.56 -12.77
N ALA A 48 7.56 -9.27 -12.24
CA ALA A 48 7.80 -9.46 -10.80
C ALA A 48 9.15 -8.84 -10.37
N GLU A 49 9.46 -7.65 -10.89
CA GLU A 49 10.71 -6.92 -10.67
C GLU A 49 11.09 -6.74 -9.18
N PRO A 50 10.15 -6.63 -8.22
CA PRO A 50 10.52 -6.60 -6.79
C PRO A 50 11.27 -7.83 -6.30
N ASN A 51 11.17 -8.97 -7.02
CA ASN A 51 11.89 -10.21 -6.71
C ASN A 51 13.23 -10.33 -7.46
N CYS A 52 13.61 -9.32 -8.22
CA CYS A 52 14.89 -9.32 -8.96
C CYS A 52 16.08 -9.40 -7.99
N PRO A 53 17.05 -10.33 -8.20
CA PRO A 53 18.24 -10.41 -7.35
C PRO A 53 19.11 -9.15 -7.39
N MET A 54 18.95 -8.32 -8.45
CA MET A 54 19.65 -7.06 -8.65
C MET A 54 18.74 -5.85 -8.36
N ALA A 55 17.70 -6.04 -7.56
CA ALA A 55 16.79 -4.94 -7.22
C ALA A 55 17.54 -3.85 -6.43
N ASP A 56 17.39 -2.61 -6.88
CA ASP A 56 17.88 -1.42 -6.21
C ASP A 56 16.68 -0.71 -5.54
N LEU A 57 16.82 -0.40 -4.24
CA LEU A 57 15.69 -0.06 -3.38
C LEU A 57 15.89 1.33 -2.78
N SER A 58 14.97 2.25 -3.05
CA SER A 58 15.00 3.63 -2.56
C SER A 58 14.96 3.68 -1.03
N GLY A 59 15.91 4.39 -0.44
CA GLY A 59 16.04 4.53 1.00
C GLY A 59 16.62 3.31 1.71
N TYR A 60 17.10 2.29 0.98
CA TYR A 60 17.69 1.07 1.54
C TYR A 60 19.00 0.66 0.89
N THR A 61 19.07 0.47 -0.43
CA THR A 61 20.31 0.24 -1.18
C THR A 61 20.71 1.47 -2.00
N HIS A 62 19.77 2.33 -2.29
CA HIS A 62 19.91 3.58 -3.00
C HIS A 62 19.41 4.74 -2.13
N ASP A 63 20.00 5.93 -2.26
CA ASP A 63 19.52 7.13 -1.56
C ASP A 63 18.06 7.41 -1.91
N GLY A 64 17.26 7.64 -0.88
CA GLY A 64 15.80 7.81 -0.99
C GLY A 64 15.35 9.25 -1.05
N SER A 65 14.08 9.44 -0.73
CA SER A 65 13.35 10.69 -0.97
C SER A 65 13.32 11.68 0.20
N PHE A 66 13.96 11.39 1.35
CA PHE A 66 14.03 12.35 2.46
C PHE A 66 15.08 13.44 2.20
N ALA A 67 15.01 14.04 1.01
CA ALA A 67 15.92 15.08 0.53
C ALA A 67 15.18 16.07 -0.37
N GLN A 68 15.74 17.28 -0.52
CA GLN A 68 15.20 18.28 -1.42
C GLN A 68 15.29 17.84 -2.90
N TYR A 69 16.35 17.12 -3.24
CA TYR A 69 16.57 16.52 -4.55
C TYR A 69 16.94 15.05 -4.36
N ALA A 70 16.37 14.20 -5.19
CA ALA A 70 16.65 12.77 -5.20
C ALA A 70 16.77 12.27 -6.63
N THR A 71 17.47 11.17 -6.83
CA THR A 71 17.58 10.50 -8.12
C THR A 71 16.62 9.31 -8.17
N ALA A 72 16.15 9.01 -9.37
CA ALA A 72 15.31 7.83 -9.63
C ALA A 72 15.64 7.26 -11.01
N ASP A 73 15.53 5.94 -11.16
CA ASP A 73 15.61 5.30 -12.46
C ASP A 73 14.39 5.71 -13.32
N ALA A 74 14.66 6.14 -14.54
CA ALA A 74 13.63 6.67 -15.46
C ALA A 74 12.60 5.62 -15.88
N VAL A 75 12.92 4.33 -15.78
CA VAL A 75 12.00 3.23 -16.09
C VAL A 75 11.09 2.95 -14.88
N GLN A 76 11.65 3.01 -13.67
CA GLN A 76 10.94 2.66 -12.45
C GLN A 76 10.19 3.83 -11.80
N ALA A 77 10.56 5.08 -12.09
CA ALA A 77 9.85 6.24 -11.57
C ALA A 77 8.36 6.22 -11.96
N ALA A 78 7.49 6.48 -10.98
CA ALA A 78 6.05 6.51 -11.21
C ALA A 78 5.62 7.83 -11.84
N ARG A 79 4.86 7.77 -12.93
CA ARG A 79 4.31 8.98 -13.56
C ARG A 79 3.09 9.46 -12.79
N ILE A 80 3.13 10.71 -12.34
CA ILE A 80 2.04 11.37 -11.62
C ILE A 80 1.36 12.37 -12.58
N ARG A 81 0.04 12.44 -12.55
CA ARG A 81 -0.71 13.41 -13.35
C ARG A 81 -0.45 14.82 -12.86
N GLN A 82 -0.31 15.80 -13.76
CA GLN A 82 -0.07 17.22 -13.46
C GLN A 82 -1.17 17.87 -12.60
N THR A 83 -2.36 17.28 -12.57
CA THR A 83 -3.49 17.77 -11.76
C THR A 83 -3.53 17.18 -10.35
N THR A 84 -2.62 16.27 -10.01
CA THR A 84 -2.58 15.59 -8.71
C THR A 84 -1.80 16.43 -7.70
N LYS A 85 -2.28 16.53 -6.49
CA LYS A 85 -1.52 17.15 -5.39
C LYS A 85 -0.44 16.18 -4.94
N LEU A 86 0.80 16.65 -4.90
CA LEU A 86 1.97 15.81 -4.64
C LEU A 86 2.00 15.27 -3.19
N ASP A 87 1.55 16.06 -2.23
CA ASP A 87 1.43 15.68 -0.83
C ASP A 87 0.38 14.58 -0.58
N GLU A 88 -0.72 14.60 -1.34
CA GLU A 88 -1.77 13.59 -1.24
C GLU A 88 -1.39 12.26 -1.93
N VAL A 89 -0.57 12.33 -3.01
CA VAL A 89 -0.20 11.12 -3.77
C VAL A 89 1.00 10.38 -3.19
N ALA A 90 1.84 11.03 -2.41
CA ALA A 90 3.06 10.43 -1.86
C ALA A 90 2.81 9.09 -1.13
N PRO A 91 1.83 8.96 -0.23
CA PRO A 91 1.53 7.68 0.44
C PRO A 91 1.03 6.58 -0.51
N ILE A 92 0.53 6.95 -1.69
CA ILE A 92 0.05 5.98 -2.68
C ILE A 92 1.21 5.19 -3.31
N LEU A 93 2.41 5.76 -3.32
CA LEU A 93 3.61 5.17 -3.94
C LEU A 93 4.14 3.94 -3.19
N CYS A 94 3.79 3.76 -1.92
CA CYS A 94 4.11 2.57 -1.13
C CYS A 94 2.87 1.95 -0.50
N ALA A 95 2.28 2.63 0.50
CA ALA A 95 1.12 2.09 1.22
C ALA A 95 -0.07 1.83 0.28
N GLY A 96 -0.35 2.75 -0.64
CA GLY A 96 -1.45 2.60 -1.60
C GLY A 96 -1.25 1.43 -2.56
N VAL A 97 -0.09 1.34 -3.23
CA VAL A 97 0.19 0.23 -4.16
C VAL A 97 0.23 -1.12 -3.44
N THR A 98 0.71 -1.15 -2.20
CA THR A 98 0.78 -2.37 -1.37
C THR A 98 -0.62 -2.94 -1.10
N VAL A 99 -1.53 -2.13 -0.58
CA VAL A 99 -2.90 -2.61 -0.28
C VAL A 99 -3.71 -2.84 -1.55
N TYR A 100 -3.47 -2.07 -2.61
CA TYR A 100 -4.06 -2.34 -3.92
C TYR A 100 -3.67 -3.73 -4.43
N LYS A 101 -2.38 -4.07 -4.39
CA LYS A 101 -1.88 -5.39 -4.79
C LYS A 101 -2.47 -6.50 -3.92
N ALA A 102 -2.54 -6.31 -2.59
CA ALA A 102 -3.14 -7.26 -1.67
C ALA A 102 -4.61 -7.54 -2.03
N LEU A 103 -5.42 -6.51 -2.22
CA LEU A 103 -6.82 -6.64 -2.62
C LEU A 103 -6.99 -7.31 -3.99
N LYS A 104 -6.12 -6.99 -4.97
CA LYS A 104 -6.13 -7.66 -6.28
C LYS A 104 -5.74 -9.13 -6.19
N THR A 105 -4.81 -9.47 -5.29
CA THR A 105 -4.36 -10.87 -5.09
C THR A 105 -5.42 -11.70 -4.35
N ALA A 106 -6.21 -11.06 -3.47
CA ALA A 106 -7.32 -11.72 -2.78
C ALA A 106 -8.47 -12.13 -3.74
N ASP A 107 -8.52 -11.59 -4.94
CA ASP A 107 -9.47 -11.90 -6.02
C ASP A 107 -10.95 -11.91 -5.58
N LEU A 108 -11.30 -10.93 -4.74
CA LEU A 108 -12.65 -10.78 -4.22
C LEU A 108 -13.58 -10.09 -5.23
N ARG A 109 -14.85 -10.48 -5.20
CA ARG A 109 -15.89 -9.94 -6.08
C ARG A 109 -16.72 -8.87 -5.36
N PRO A 110 -17.28 -7.87 -6.08
CA PRO A 110 -18.21 -6.90 -5.50
C PRO A 110 -19.31 -7.58 -4.69
N GLY A 111 -19.64 -7.00 -3.53
CA GLY A 111 -20.60 -7.54 -2.57
C GLY A 111 -20.03 -8.55 -1.55
N GLN A 112 -18.84 -9.06 -1.77
CA GLN A 112 -18.17 -9.95 -0.82
C GLN A 112 -17.55 -9.18 0.35
N TRP A 113 -17.45 -9.84 1.50
CA TRP A 113 -16.80 -9.30 2.70
C TRP A 113 -15.28 -9.44 2.65
N VAL A 114 -14.61 -8.35 2.97
CA VAL A 114 -13.18 -8.35 3.30
C VAL A 114 -12.99 -7.88 4.74
N ALA A 115 -12.27 -8.65 5.54
CA ALA A 115 -11.80 -8.22 6.86
C ALA A 115 -10.42 -7.58 6.73
N ILE A 116 -10.22 -6.42 7.34
CA ILE A 116 -8.94 -5.70 7.33
C ILE A 116 -8.44 -5.59 8.76
N SER A 117 -7.35 -6.28 9.07
CA SER A 117 -6.67 -6.22 10.37
C SER A 117 -5.60 -5.12 10.37
N GLY A 118 -5.59 -4.27 11.41
CA GLY A 118 -4.78 -3.04 11.44
C GLY A 118 -5.44 -1.91 10.61
N ALA A 119 -6.77 -1.92 10.59
CA ALA A 119 -7.59 -1.09 9.69
C ALA A 119 -7.45 0.43 9.93
N GLY A 120 -7.20 0.84 11.17
CA GLY A 120 -7.04 2.26 11.55
C GLY A 120 -5.61 2.78 11.39
N GLY A 121 -4.69 2.00 10.80
CA GLY A 121 -3.34 2.44 10.46
C GLY A 121 -3.24 3.05 9.05
N GLY A 122 -2.04 3.49 8.65
CA GLY A 122 -1.82 4.11 7.34
C GLY A 122 -2.19 3.20 6.16
N LEU A 123 -1.73 1.94 6.17
CA LEU A 123 -2.12 0.97 5.14
C LEU A 123 -3.60 0.61 5.23
N GLY A 124 -4.11 0.38 6.45
CA GLY A 124 -5.50 -0.04 6.65
C GLY A 124 -6.51 1.00 6.20
N SER A 125 -6.26 2.28 6.46
CA SER A 125 -7.12 3.39 6.03
C SER A 125 -7.23 3.48 4.50
N LEU A 126 -6.15 3.23 3.78
CA LEU A 126 -6.16 3.15 2.31
C LEU A 126 -6.85 1.87 1.83
N ALA A 127 -6.62 0.73 2.52
CA ALA A 127 -7.26 -0.53 2.17
C ALA A 127 -8.80 -0.46 2.27
N ILE A 128 -9.35 0.21 3.29
CA ILE A 128 -10.79 0.44 3.43
C ILE A 128 -11.33 1.18 2.19
N GLN A 129 -10.71 2.31 1.85
CA GLN A 129 -11.15 3.13 0.72
C GLN A 129 -11.07 2.38 -0.61
N TYR A 130 -9.98 1.64 -0.85
CA TYR A 130 -9.83 0.85 -2.07
C TYR A 130 -10.82 -0.31 -2.13
N ALA A 131 -11.02 -1.04 -1.03
CA ALA A 131 -12.02 -2.10 -0.96
C ALA A 131 -13.44 -1.58 -1.26
N LYS A 132 -13.82 -0.43 -0.70
CA LYS A 132 -15.10 0.23 -1.01
C LYS A 132 -15.20 0.62 -2.48
N ALA A 133 -14.15 1.21 -3.05
CA ALA A 133 -14.11 1.57 -4.48
C ALA A 133 -14.21 0.34 -5.41
N MET A 134 -13.74 -0.83 -4.96
CA MET A 134 -13.88 -2.11 -5.65
C MET A 134 -15.26 -2.77 -5.43
N GLY A 135 -16.16 -2.14 -4.66
CA GLY A 135 -17.50 -2.65 -4.37
C GLY A 135 -17.55 -3.73 -3.29
N LEU A 136 -16.48 -3.88 -2.50
CA LEU A 136 -16.43 -4.85 -1.40
C LEU A 136 -17.13 -4.30 -0.14
N ARG A 137 -17.60 -5.21 0.69
CA ARG A 137 -18.10 -4.92 2.03
C ARG A 137 -16.92 -5.02 3.01
N VAL A 138 -16.73 -4.01 3.85
CA VAL A 138 -15.55 -3.91 4.69
C VAL A 138 -15.89 -4.10 6.16
N LEU A 139 -15.22 -5.08 6.79
CA LEU A 139 -15.12 -5.22 8.24
C LEU A 139 -13.72 -4.80 8.67
N ALA A 140 -13.63 -3.80 9.51
CA ALA A 140 -12.38 -3.27 10.04
C ALA A 140 -12.08 -3.86 11.43
N ILE A 141 -10.84 -4.27 11.66
CA ILE A 141 -10.36 -4.77 12.96
C ILE A 141 -9.21 -3.88 13.41
N ASP A 142 -9.40 -3.16 14.52
CA ASP A 142 -8.36 -2.35 15.17
C ASP A 142 -8.77 -2.09 16.63
N GLY A 143 -8.10 -1.22 17.37
CA GLY A 143 -8.40 -0.91 18.77
C GLY A 143 -8.62 0.58 19.03
N GLY A 144 -9.66 0.88 19.82
CA GLY A 144 -9.99 2.22 20.31
C GLY A 144 -10.99 3.00 19.47
N ASP A 145 -11.66 3.95 20.15
CA ASP A 145 -12.80 4.66 19.59
C ASP A 145 -12.42 5.63 18.47
N ASP A 146 -11.24 6.25 18.52
CA ASP A 146 -10.74 7.15 17.46
C ASP A 146 -10.55 6.38 16.14
N LYS A 147 -9.98 5.19 16.21
CA LYS A 147 -9.81 4.32 15.04
C LYS A 147 -11.14 3.75 14.55
N ALA A 148 -12.05 3.43 15.45
CA ALA A 148 -13.40 3.02 15.09
C ALA A 148 -14.09 4.11 14.27
N LYS A 149 -14.03 5.36 14.75
CA LYS A 149 -14.58 6.50 14.03
C LYS A 149 -13.93 6.68 12.66
N LEU A 150 -12.60 6.67 12.60
CA LEU A 150 -11.85 6.80 11.33
C LEU A 150 -12.27 5.71 10.33
N CYS A 151 -12.26 4.45 10.73
CA CYS A 151 -12.63 3.34 9.84
C CYS A 151 -14.06 3.45 9.31
N THR A 152 -14.99 3.86 10.17
CA THR A 152 -16.39 4.07 9.78
C THR A 152 -16.54 5.24 8.81
N ASP A 153 -15.89 6.37 9.08
CA ASP A 153 -15.88 7.54 8.21
C ASP A 153 -15.30 7.23 6.81
N LEU A 154 -14.32 6.32 6.74
CA LEU A 154 -13.72 5.84 5.49
C LEU A 154 -14.56 4.79 4.76
N GLY A 155 -15.62 4.30 5.37
CA GLY A 155 -16.60 3.41 4.75
C GLY A 155 -16.58 1.95 5.21
N ALA A 156 -15.95 1.62 6.33
CA ALA A 156 -16.14 0.30 6.94
C ALA A 156 -17.58 0.15 7.43
N GLU A 157 -18.20 -0.98 7.12
CA GLU A 157 -19.59 -1.29 7.52
C GLU A 157 -19.66 -1.81 8.96
N VAL A 158 -18.60 -2.48 9.39
CA VAL A 158 -18.46 -3.04 10.73
C VAL A 158 -17.06 -2.73 11.26
N PHE A 159 -16.98 -2.44 12.56
CA PHE A 159 -15.72 -2.32 13.29
C PHE A 159 -15.70 -3.30 14.46
N VAL A 160 -14.66 -4.13 14.53
CA VAL A 160 -14.40 -5.04 15.64
C VAL A 160 -13.22 -4.50 16.43
N ASP A 161 -13.48 -4.07 17.66
CA ASP A 161 -12.44 -3.58 18.58
C ASP A 161 -11.78 -4.76 19.30
N PHE A 162 -10.53 -5.08 18.90
CA PHE A 162 -9.79 -6.20 19.52
C PHE A 162 -9.49 -5.99 21.00
N THR A 163 -9.56 -4.75 21.52
CA THR A 163 -9.33 -4.47 22.94
C THR A 163 -10.57 -4.77 23.79
N LYS A 164 -11.75 -4.81 23.19
CA LYS A 164 -13.04 -5.05 23.84
C LYS A 164 -13.58 -6.45 23.55
N SER A 165 -13.20 -7.04 22.41
CA SER A 165 -13.62 -8.39 22.00
C SER A 165 -12.95 -9.47 22.86
N LYS A 166 -13.75 -10.44 23.29
CA LYS A 166 -13.27 -11.65 23.98
C LYS A 166 -12.84 -12.74 22.97
N ASP A 167 -13.47 -12.74 21.80
CA ASP A 167 -13.23 -13.71 20.74
C ASP A 167 -13.45 -13.00 19.38
N ILE A 168 -12.35 -12.51 18.79
CA ILE A 168 -12.38 -11.75 17.55
C ILE A 168 -12.94 -12.58 16.40
N ILE A 169 -12.58 -13.86 16.33
CA ILE A 169 -13.00 -14.75 15.24
C ILE A 169 -14.51 -14.91 15.28
N LYS A 170 -15.05 -15.20 16.46
CA LYS A 170 -16.50 -15.32 16.66
C LYS A 170 -17.25 -14.03 16.29
N ASP A 171 -16.71 -12.88 16.71
CA ASP A 171 -17.33 -11.58 16.44
C ASP A 171 -17.29 -11.27 14.93
N VAL A 172 -16.19 -11.57 14.25
CA VAL A 172 -16.04 -11.40 12.79
C VAL A 172 -16.98 -12.32 12.03
N VAL A 173 -17.05 -13.61 12.38
CA VAL A 173 -17.96 -14.57 11.75
C VAL A 173 -19.42 -14.17 11.95
N ALA A 174 -19.78 -13.73 13.15
CA ALA A 174 -21.14 -13.27 13.45
C ALA A 174 -21.52 -12.01 12.63
N ALA A 175 -20.60 -11.04 12.56
CA ALA A 175 -20.84 -9.78 11.84
C ALA A 175 -20.91 -9.93 10.31
N THR A 176 -20.27 -10.96 9.77
CA THR A 176 -20.26 -11.23 8.33
C THR A 176 -21.21 -12.36 7.89
N ASN A 177 -21.95 -12.91 8.84
CA ASN A 177 -22.90 -14.01 8.63
C ASN A 177 -22.24 -15.26 7.99
N GLY A 178 -21.15 -15.73 8.61
CA GLY A 178 -20.48 -16.96 8.18
C GLY A 178 -18.98 -16.82 7.89
N GLY A 179 -18.43 -15.63 8.06
CA GLY A 179 -17.02 -15.29 7.86
C GLY A 179 -16.81 -14.37 6.65
N PRO A 180 -15.68 -13.64 6.62
CA PRO A 180 -15.29 -12.85 5.45
C PRO A 180 -14.80 -13.78 4.33
N HIS A 181 -14.92 -13.31 3.10
CA HIS A 181 -14.45 -14.04 1.91
C HIS A 181 -12.92 -13.90 1.72
N GLY A 182 -12.32 -12.92 2.38
CA GLY A 182 -10.88 -12.73 2.41
C GLY A 182 -10.46 -11.82 3.54
N VAL A 183 -9.19 -11.94 3.94
CA VAL A 183 -8.58 -11.14 5.00
C VAL A 183 -7.35 -10.41 4.45
N ILE A 184 -7.28 -9.10 4.68
CA ILE A 184 -6.08 -8.30 4.44
C ILE A 184 -5.48 -7.95 5.80
N ASN A 185 -4.32 -8.54 6.11
CA ASN A 185 -3.62 -8.27 7.35
C ASN A 185 -2.48 -7.29 7.12
N VAL A 186 -2.60 -6.09 7.70
CA VAL A 186 -1.57 -5.05 7.68
C VAL A 186 -1.12 -4.67 9.11
N SER A 187 -1.44 -5.52 10.08
CA SER A 187 -0.94 -5.39 11.45
C SER A 187 0.41 -6.10 11.62
N VAL A 188 1.14 -5.72 12.66
CA VAL A 188 2.43 -6.34 13.03
C VAL A 188 2.29 -7.38 14.15
N SER A 189 1.07 -7.67 14.61
CA SER A 189 0.79 -8.57 15.72
C SER A 189 0.80 -10.03 15.25
N GLU A 190 1.63 -10.88 15.85
CA GLU A 190 1.63 -12.33 15.62
C GLU A 190 0.25 -12.95 15.85
N ARG A 191 -0.46 -12.49 16.89
CA ARG A 191 -1.83 -12.94 17.16
C ARG A 191 -2.78 -12.61 16.04
N ALA A 192 -2.70 -11.40 15.48
CA ALA A 192 -3.56 -11.00 14.37
C ALA A 192 -3.23 -11.78 13.09
N ILE A 193 -1.96 -12.12 12.87
CA ILE A 193 -1.52 -12.95 11.74
C ILE A 193 -2.12 -14.35 11.87
N SER A 194 -1.98 -15.00 13.04
CA SER A 194 -2.57 -16.31 13.33
C SER A 194 -4.09 -16.31 13.10
N GLN A 195 -4.79 -15.34 13.68
CA GLN A 195 -6.24 -15.21 13.57
C GLN A 195 -6.74 -14.97 12.13
N SER A 196 -5.88 -14.47 11.25
CA SER A 196 -6.24 -14.24 9.84
C SER A 196 -6.31 -15.54 9.01
N THR A 197 -5.86 -16.66 9.57
CA THR A 197 -5.84 -17.98 8.91
C THR A 197 -6.88 -18.95 9.48
N GLU A 198 -7.62 -18.56 10.49
CA GLU A 198 -8.70 -19.32 11.14
C GLU A 198 -10.07 -18.92 10.58
#